data_59ccfa91a408e81f1cb61dea91c9e02a
#
_entry.id   59ccfa91a408e81f1cb61dea91c9e02a
#
_cell.length_a   1.000
_cell.length_b   1.000
_cell.length_c   1.000
_cell.angle_alpha   90.00
_cell.angle_beta   90.00
_cell.angle_gamma   90.00
#
_symmetry.space_group_name_H-M   'P 1'
#
loop_
_entity.id
_entity.type
_entity.pdbx_description
1 polymer ?
#
loop_
_entity_poly.entity_id
_entity_poly.type
_entity_poly.pdbx_seq_one_letter_code
_entity_poly.pdbx_strand_id
1 'polypeptide(L)'
;EDFTEFEQRAAYFDGDPVIATKKGVNPLERGSQVHFMAEFQELMDFPPAPKLTVLGRLDPGQATPQELRGEEIFFGKAQCSVCHLPPYYTDNSMHNLRAERFYEARMVNGRMTAPDGPIKTFPLRGIKDSPPYLHDGRLLTLDDTVEFFNLILQTRLTEQEKKDLVAFLRAL
;
A
#
# COMPACT_ATOMS: atom_id res chain seq x y z
N GLU A 1 0.31 -3.90 6.99
CA GLU A 1 0.01 -5.28 7.43
C GLU A 1 -0.82 -5.23 8.69
N ASP A 2 -2.05 -5.74 8.63
CA ASP A 2 -2.90 -5.87 9.79
C ASP A 2 -2.36 -7.02 10.65
N PHE A 3 -1.45 -6.70 11.55
CA PHE A 3 -1.02 -7.66 12.53
C PHE A 3 -2.13 -7.85 13.55
N THR A 4 -2.74 -9.01 13.55
CA THR A 4 -3.63 -9.39 14.64
C THR A 4 -2.83 -9.50 15.95
N GLU A 5 -3.51 -9.36 17.08
CA GLU A 5 -2.87 -9.56 18.39
C GLU A 5 -2.09 -10.88 18.46
N PHE A 6 -2.67 -11.94 17.88
CA PHE A 6 -2.01 -13.25 17.81
C PHE A 6 -0.73 -13.23 16.98
N GLU A 7 -0.77 -12.64 15.80
CA GLU A 7 0.39 -12.56 14.91
C GLU A 7 1.50 -11.70 15.49
N GLN A 8 1.18 -10.59 16.11
CA GLN A 8 2.13 -9.74 16.81
C GLN A 8 2.79 -10.50 17.99
N ARG A 9 2.02 -11.24 18.74
CA ARG A 9 2.54 -12.06 19.84
C ARG A 9 3.42 -13.19 19.31
N ALA A 10 2.99 -13.91 18.27
CA ALA A 10 3.77 -14.98 17.65
C ALA A 10 5.08 -14.47 17.06
N ALA A 11 5.05 -13.38 16.30
CA ALA A 11 6.25 -12.77 15.73
C ALA A 11 7.25 -12.30 16.80
N TYR A 12 6.74 -11.81 17.93
CA TYR A 12 7.60 -11.31 19.00
C TYR A 12 8.25 -12.41 19.83
N PHE A 13 7.56 -13.50 20.08
CA PHE A 13 8.02 -14.58 20.98
C PHE A 13 8.60 -15.77 20.21
N ASP A 14 8.45 -15.85 18.90
CA ASP A 14 8.75 -17.06 18.12
C ASP A 14 8.08 -18.32 18.69
N GLY A 15 7.02 -18.15 19.44
CA GLY A 15 6.39 -19.23 20.17
C GLY A 15 7.23 -19.83 21.31
N ASP A 16 8.42 -19.28 21.62
CA ASP A 16 9.33 -19.80 22.63
C ASP A 16 9.49 -18.81 23.80
N PRO A 17 8.93 -19.13 24.98
CA PRO A 17 9.05 -18.29 26.18
C PRO A 17 10.49 -18.16 26.69
N VAL A 18 11.37 -19.11 26.39
CA VAL A 18 12.79 -19.05 26.77
C VAL A 18 13.51 -17.95 25.98
N ILE A 19 13.21 -17.80 24.69
CA ILE A 19 13.76 -16.74 23.85
C ILE A 19 13.26 -15.37 24.36
N ALA A 20 11.99 -15.25 24.66
CA ALA A 20 11.40 -14.03 25.20
C ALA A 20 12.10 -13.61 26.53
N THR A 21 12.34 -14.55 27.44
CA THR A 21 13.02 -14.29 28.69
C THR A 21 14.47 -13.85 28.48
N LYS A 22 15.20 -14.48 27.57
CA LYS A 22 16.59 -14.09 27.22
C LYS A 22 16.66 -12.68 26.64
N LYS A 23 15.63 -12.23 25.93
CA LYS A 23 15.51 -10.87 25.42
C LYS A 23 15.12 -9.85 26.51
N GLY A 24 14.95 -10.28 27.75
CA GLY A 24 14.57 -9.41 28.85
C GLY A 24 13.12 -8.94 28.84
N VAL A 25 12.24 -9.71 28.20
CA VAL A 25 10.82 -9.36 28.05
C VAL A 25 9.98 -10.23 28.99
N ASN A 26 9.11 -9.57 29.76
CA ASN A 26 8.07 -10.28 30.52
C ASN A 26 6.92 -10.65 29.54
N PRO A 27 6.65 -11.95 29.30
CA PRO A 27 5.61 -12.39 28.38
C PRO A 27 4.21 -11.85 28.72
N LEU A 28 3.87 -11.73 30.01
CA LEU A 28 2.57 -11.24 30.46
C LEU A 28 2.39 -9.74 30.20
N GLU A 29 3.39 -8.93 30.56
CA GLU A 29 3.37 -7.50 30.25
C GLU A 29 3.39 -7.25 28.74
N ARG A 30 4.17 -8.03 28.02
CA ARG A 30 4.26 -7.89 26.55
C ARG A 30 2.95 -8.23 25.86
N GLY A 31 2.23 -9.24 26.34
CA GLY A 31 0.91 -9.57 25.85
C GLY A 31 -0.07 -8.41 25.97
N SER A 32 -0.06 -7.71 27.10
CA SER A 32 -0.90 -6.52 27.29
C SER A 32 -0.48 -5.35 26.38
N GLN A 33 0.83 -5.12 26.20
CA GLN A 33 1.33 -4.08 25.31
C GLN A 33 0.92 -4.33 23.86
N VAL A 34 1.03 -5.59 23.39
CA VAL A 34 0.62 -5.97 22.03
C VAL A 34 -0.89 -5.80 21.85
N HIS A 35 -1.68 -6.17 22.85
CA HIS A 35 -3.12 -5.94 22.85
C HIS A 35 -3.46 -4.45 22.67
N PHE A 36 -2.89 -3.58 23.49
CA PHE A 36 -3.12 -2.15 23.39
C PHE A 36 -2.60 -1.54 22.08
N MET A 37 -1.55 -2.09 21.50
CA MET A 37 -1.08 -1.70 20.17
C MET A 37 -2.11 -2.06 19.08
N ALA A 38 -2.70 -3.25 19.17
CA ALA A 38 -3.75 -3.66 18.23
C ALA A 38 -4.99 -2.77 18.36
N GLU A 39 -5.48 -2.54 19.58
CA GLU A 39 -6.56 -1.61 19.88
C GLU A 39 -6.30 -0.19 19.31
N PHE A 40 -5.08 0.31 19.48
CA PHE A 40 -4.71 1.61 18.93
C PHE A 40 -4.76 1.63 17.40
N GLN A 41 -4.30 0.56 16.75
CA GLN A 41 -4.34 0.46 15.28
C GLN A 41 -5.76 0.41 14.74
N GLU A 42 -6.69 -0.23 15.45
CA GLU A 42 -8.11 -0.26 15.08
C GLU A 42 -8.80 1.11 15.16
N LEU A 43 -8.27 2.02 15.99
CA LEU A 43 -8.77 3.38 16.10
C LEU A 43 -8.23 4.34 15.03
N MET A 44 -7.24 3.90 14.26
CA MET A 44 -6.64 4.75 13.23
C MET A 44 -7.55 4.81 12.01
N ASP A 45 -7.91 6.01 11.60
CA ASP A 45 -8.68 6.27 10.38
C ASP A 45 -7.79 6.85 9.28
N PHE A 46 -8.29 6.83 8.06
CA PHE A 46 -7.61 7.42 6.93
C PHE A 46 -7.57 8.94 7.01
N PRO A 47 -6.54 9.57 6.44
CA PRO A 47 -6.49 11.03 6.35
C PRO A 47 -7.75 11.58 5.66
N PRO A 48 -8.20 12.79 6.06
CA PRO A 48 -9.33 13.43 5.41
C PRO A 48 -9.11 13.61 3.91
N ALA A 49 -10.10 13.26 3.10
CA ALA A 49 -10.13 13.50 1.67
C ALA A 49 -11.41 14.27 1.30
N PRO A 50 -11.42 15.59 1.51
CA PRO A 50 -12.64 16.40 1.45
C PRO A 50 -13.27 16.44 0.05
N LYS A 51 -12.53 16.09 -0.99
CA LYS A 51 -13.04 16.02 -2.37
C LYS A 51 -13.74 14.70 -2.69
N LEU A 52 -13.72 13.72 -1.78
CA LEU A 52 -14.38 12.45 -2.00
C LEU A 52 -15.77 12.42 -1.38
N THR A 53 -16.69 11.80 -2.10
CA THR A 53 -17.99 11.39 -1.56
C THR A 53 -17.83 10.21 -0.59
N VAL A 54 -18.88 9.86 0.13
CA VAL A 54 -18.91 8.68 1.02
C VAL A 54 -18.65 7.35 0.30
N LEU A 55 -18.86 7.32 -1.02
CA LEU A 55 -18.57 6.15 -1.86
C LEU A 55 -17.12 6.15 -2.38
N GLY A 56 -16.31 7.10 -1.96
CA GLY A 56 -14.92 7.22 -2.38
C GLY A 56 -14.71 7.75 -3.81
N ARG A 57 -15.75 8.28 -4.47
CA ARG A 57 -15.63 8.93 -5.79
C ARG A 57 -15.46 10.43 -5.62
N LEU A 58 -14.76 11.08 -6.55
CA LEU A 58 -14.64 12.53 -6.52
C LEU A 58 -16.02 13.20 -6.62
N ASP A 59 -16.22 14.24 -5.82
CA ASP A 59 -17.35 15.16 -5.95
C ASP A 59 -17.04 16.15 -7.08
N PRO A 60 -17.80 16.13 -8.20
CA PRO A 60 -17.56 17.03 -9.31
C PRO A 60 -17.67 18.53 -8.95
N GLY A 61 -18.37 18.84 -7.87
CA GLY A 61 -18.49 20.21 -7.37
C GLY A 61 -17.25 20.72 -6.63
N GLN A 62 -16.37 19.83 -6.22
CA GLN A 62 -15.15 20.16 -5.45
C GLN A 62 -13.86 19.79 -6.17
N ALA A 63 -13.93 18.82 -7.08
CA ALA A 63 -12.77 18.37 -7.82
C ALA A 63 -12.45 19.26 -9.01
N THR A 64 -11.18 19.38 -9.32
CA THR A 64 -10.74 20.08 -10.53
C THR A 64 -10.99 19.21 -11.78
N PRO A 65 -11.11 19.82 -12.96
CA PRO A 65 -11.22 19.05 -14.22
C PRO A 65 -10.07 18.09 -14.45
N GLN A 66 -8.88 18.40 -13.96
CA GLN A 66 -7.71 17.53 -14.05
C GLN A 66 -7.87 16.28 -13.18
N GLU A 67 -8.30 16.45 -11.94
CA GLU A 67 -8.56 15.35 -11.01
C GLU A 67 -9.66 14.42 -11.53
N LEU A 68 -10.73 14.98 -12.10
CA LEU A 68 -11.83 14.20 -12.69
C LEU A 68 -11.34 13.35 -13.87
N ARG A 69 -10.52 13.91 -14.78
CA ARG A 69 -9.89 13.11 -15.84
C ARG A 69 -8.97 12.02 -15.27
N GLY A 70 -8.23 12.34 -14.21
CA GLY A 70 -7.39 11.37 -13.51
C GLY A 70 -8.19 10.23 -12.92
N GLU A 71 -9.35 10.52 -12.34
CA GLU A 71 -10.29 9.51 -11.85
C GLU A 71 -10.78 8.60 -12.99
N GLU A 72 -11.19 9.16 -14.12
CA GLU A 72 -11.60 8.37 -15.30
C GLU A 72 -10.48 7.44 -15.78
N ILE A 73 -9.24 7.94 -15.80
CA ILE A 73 -8.07 7.15 -16.18
C ILE A 73 -7.83 6.03 -15.18
N PHE A 74 -7.94 6.31 -13.88
CA PHE A 74 -7.77 5.34 -12.79
C PHE A 74 -8.74 4.16 -12.89
N PHE A 75 -10.02 4.46 -13.13
CA PHE A 75 -11.08 3.44 -13.28
C PHE A 75 -11.12 2.79 -14.66
N GLY A 76 -10.48 3.39 -15.65
CA GLY A 76 -10.48 2.95 -17.05
C GLY A 76 -9.11 2.45 -17.51
N LYS A 77 -8.45 3.25 -18.34
CA LYS A 77 -7.24 2.89 -19.09
C LYS A 77 -6.08 2.41 -18.20
N ALA A 78 -5.89 3.03 -17.03
CA ALA A 78 -4.80 2.66 -16.11
C ALA A 78 -5.05 1.37 -15.34
N GLN A 79 -6.29 0.86 -15.30
CA GLN A 79 -6.69 -0.39 -14.64
C GLN A 79 -6.37 -0.45 -13.13
N CYS A 80 -6.11 0.68 -12.49
CA CYS A 80 -5.72 0.72 -11.08
C CYS A 80 -6.85 0.21 -10.16
N SER A 81 -8.10 0.49 -10.52
CA SER A 81 -9.28 0.09 -9.77
C SER A 81 -9.54 -1.41 -9.73
N VAL A 82 -8.81 -2.23 -10.51
CA VAL A 82 -8.92 -3.70 -10.44
C VAL A 82 -8.48 -4.22 -9.07
N CYS A 83 -7.48 -3.58 -8.47
CA CYS A 83 -6.98 -3.91 -7.14
C CYS A 83 -7.31 -2.82 -6.10
N HIS A 84 -7.31 -1.56 -6.51
CA HIS A 84 -7.55 -0.42 -5.63
C HIS A 84 -9.01 0.04 -5.68
N LEU A 85 -9.89 -0.70 -5.00
CA LEU A 85 -11.34 -0.43 -4.98
C LEU A 85 -11.70 0.66 -3.94
N PRO A 86 -12.59 1.62 -4.29
CA PRO A 86 -13.11 2.56 -3.32
C PRO A 86 -14.02 1.85 -2.28
N PRO A 87 -14.26 2.41 -1.10
CA PRO A 87 -13.86 3.77 -0.68
C PRO A 87 -12.42 3.85 -0.13
N TYR A 88 -11.78 2.73 0.19
CA TYR A 88 -10.44 2.67 0.78
C TYR A 88 -9.32 2.54 -0.24
N TYR A 89 -9.66 2.27 -1.49
CA TYR A 89 -8.70 2.08 -2.58
C TYR A 89 -7.73 0.92 -2.33
N THR A 90 -8.29 -0.18 -1.85
CA THR A 90 -7.62 -1.48 -1.69
C THR A 90 -8.66 -2.60 -1.76
N ASP A 91 -8.26 -3.77 -2.25
CA ASP A 91 -9.02 -5.01 -2.15
C ASP A 91 -8.55 -5.87 -0.97
N ASN A 92 -7.58 -5.36 -0.22
CA ASN A 92 -6.93 -6.04 0.90
C ASN A 92 -6.34 -7.43 0.55
N SER A 93 -6.03 -7.64 -0.72
CA SER A 93 -5.54 -8.92 -1.26
C SER A 93 -4.06 -8.86 -1.65
N MET A 94 -3.51 -10.00 -2.03
CA MET A 94 -2.13 -10.14 -2.47
C MET A 94 -2.10 -10.43 -3.98
N HIS A 95 -1.31 -9.66 -4.73
CA HIS A 95 -1.18 -9.81 -6.18
C HIS A 95 0.27 -9.93 -6.61
N ASN A 96 0.57 -10.93 -7.45
CA ASN A 96 1.88 -11.05 -8.07
C ASN A 96 1.89 -10.36 -9.43
N LEU A 97 2.29 -9.11 -9.45
CA LEU A 97 2.46 -8.32 -10.66
C LEU A 97 3.82 -8.55 -11.34
N ARG A 98 4.62 -9.46 -10.80
CA ARG A 98 6.02 -9.69 -11.18
C ARG A 98 6.86 -8.41 -11.11
N ALA A 99 6.45 -7.47 -10.27
CA ALA A 99 7.17 -6.23 -10.01
C ALA A 99 8.54 -6.51 -9.38
N GLU A 100 8.63 -7.57 -8.59
CA GLU A 100 9.84 -8.00 -7.90
C GLU A 100 10.99 -8.34 -8.87
N ARG A 101 10.70 -8.68 -10.12
CA ARG A 101 11.73 -8.94 -11.14
C ARG A 101 12.66 -7.76 -11.44
N PHE A 102 12.23 -6.55 -11.08
CA PHE A 102 13.03 -5.33 -11.22
C PHE A 102 13.93 -5.04 -10.02
N TYR A 103 13.85 -5.89 -8.99
CA TYR A 103 14.71 -5.81 -7.82
C TYR A 103 15.98 -6.63 -8.02
N GLU A 104 17.01 -6.33 -7.25
CA GLU A 104 18.25 -7.09 -7.29
C GLU A 104 18.02 -8.56 -6.92
N ALA A 105 18.64 -9.44 -7.70
CA ALA A 105 18.59 -10.87 -7.42
C ALA A 105 19.21 -11.16 -6.05
N ARG A 106 18.60 -12.08 -5.31
CA ARG A 106 19.03 -12.49 -3.98
C ARG A 106 19.48 -13.95 -3.98
N MET A 107 20.39 -14.26 -3.06
CA MET A 107 20.80 -15.65 -2.83
C MET A 107 19.71 -16.36 -2.01
N VAL A 108 19.08 -17.37 -2.61
CA VAL A 108 18.08 -18.21 -1.95
C VAL A 108 18.54 -19.66 -2.08
N ASN A 109 18.77 -20.33 -0.96
CA ASN A 109 19.25 -21.74 -0.93
C ASN A 109 20.47 -21.99 -1.83
N GLY A 110 21.45 -21.09 -1.83
CA GLY A 110 22.67 -21.21 -2.61
C GLY A 110 22.53 -20.92 -4.10
N ARG A 111 21.39 -20.39 -4.55
CA ARG A 111 21.17 -19.99 -5.95
C ARG A 111 20.76 -18.52 -6.01
N MET A 112 21.32 -17.80 -6.98
CA MET A 112 20.85 -16.46 -7.31
C MET A 112 19.48 -16.58 -7.97
N THR A 113 18.48 -15.97 -7.36
CA THR A 113 17.08 -15.99 -7.82
C THR A 113 16.58 -14.55 -7.94
N ALA A 114 15.97 -14.23 -9.06
CA ALA A 114 15.24 -12.99 -9.18
C ALA A 114 14.08 -13.01 -8.16
N PRO A 115 13.86 -11.94 -7.40
CA PRO A 115 12.71 -11.88 -6.54
C PRO A 115 11.43 -12.05 -7.37
N ASP A 116 10.51 -12.86 -6.87
CA ASP A 116 9.17 -13.04 -7.42
C ASP A 116 8.22 -13.38 -6.28
N GLY A 117 7.10 -12.69 -6.21
CA GLY A 117 6.15 -12.92 -5.15
C GLY A 117 4.98 -11.95 -5.16
N PRO A 118 3.93 -12.29 -4.43
CA PRO A 118 2.78 -11.42 -4.30
C PRO A 118 3.08 -10.25 -3.35
N ILE A 119 2.52 -9.08 -3.69
CA ILE A 119 2.56 -7.86 -2.88
C ILE A 119 1.14 -7.53 -2.46
N LYS A 120 0.95 -7.13 -1.21
CA LYS A 120 -0.36 -6.68 -0.71
C LYS A 120 -0.75 -5.38 -1.39
N THR A 121 -2.02 -5.28 -1.78
CA THR A 121 -2.61 -4.04 -2.27
C THR A 121 -2.67 -3.01 -1.15
N PHE A 122 -1.82 -2.01 -1.22
CA PHE A 122 -1.78 -0.93 -0.24
C PHE A 122 -2.96 0.04 -0.45
N PRO A 123 -3.61 0.52 0.61
CA PRO A 123 -4.63 1.56 0.50
C PRO A 123 -4.06 2.84 -0.09
N LEU A 124 -4.77 3.48 -1.02
CA LEU A 124 -4.28 4.74 -1.62
C LEU A 124 -4.83 6.00 -0.94
N ARG A 125 -5.67 5.86 0.09
CA ARG A 125 -6.14 7.00 0.89
C ARG A 125 -4.95 7.66 1.60
N GLY A 126 -4.77 8.96 1.37
CA GLY A 126 -3.64 9.71 1.92
C GLY A 126 -2.28 9.39 1.30
N ILE A 127 -2.24 8.72 0.14
CA ILE A 127 -1.00 8.27 -0.49
C ILE A 127 -0.02 9.42 -0.77
N LYS A 128 -0.51 10.64 -0.98
CA LYS A 128 0.33 11.83 -1.19
C LYS A 128 1.29 12.14 -0.04
N ASP A 129 0.93 11.71 1.17
CA ASP A 129 1.66 12.00 2.39
C ASP A 129 2.57 10.84 2.84
N SER A 130 2.72 9.80 1.99
CA SER A 130 3.42 8.56 2.33
C SER A 130 4.62 8.22 1.41
N PRO A 131 5.41 9.19 0.88
CA PRO A 131 6.65 8.83 0.21
C PRO A 131 7.69 8.31 1.23
N PRO A 132 8.65 7.48 0.79
CA PRO A 132 8.80 6.91 -0.55
C PRO A 132 7.89 5.72 -0.79
N TYR A 133 7.61 5.42 -2.06
CA TYR A 133 6.64 4.42 -2.49
C TYR A 133 7.26 3.06 -2.79
N LEU A 134 6.40 2.03 -2.84
CA LEU A 134 6.67 0.60 -2.83
C LEU A 134 7.26 0.13 -1.48
N HIS A 135 7.30 -1.19 -1.29
CA HIS A 135 7.73 -1.80 -0.03
C HIS A 135 9.21 -1.57 0.32
N ASP A 136 10.04 -1.19 -0.64
CA ASP A 136 11.47 -0.86 -0.43
C ASP A 136 11.77 0.65 -0.57
N GLY A 137 10.75 1.47 -0.83
CA GLY A 137 10.89 2.92 -0.92
C GLY A 137 11.67 3.44 -2.13
N ARG A 138 11.80 2.64 -3.19
CA ARG A 138 12.62 3.02 -4.35
C ARG A 138 12.05 4.12 -5.22
N LEU A 139 10.74 4.36 -5.16
CA LEU A 139 10.07 5.40 -5.92
C LEU A 139 9.81 6.60 -5.01
N LEU A 140 10.34 7.74 -5.39
CA LEU A 140 10.34 8.92 -4.54
C LEU A 140 9.11 9.81 -4.73
N THR A 141 8.45 9.71 -5.88
CA THR A 141 7.31 10.55 -6.24
C THR A 141 6.13 9.73 -6.74
N LEU A 142 4.93 10.32 -6.72
CA LEU A 142 3.76 9.73 -7.37
C LEU A 142 3.93 9.65 -8.89
N ASP A 143 4.66 10.57 -9.48
CA ASP A 143 4.98 10.56 -10.91
C ASP A 143 5.82 9.33 -11.26
N ASP A 144 6.85 9.01 -10.48
CA ASP A 144 7.65 7.78 -10.63
C ASP A 144 6.77 6.54 -10.46
N THR A 145 5.86 6.57 -9.49
CA THR A 145 4.97 5.44 -9.19
C THR A 145 4.01 5.18 -10.35
N VAL A 146 3.40 6.23 -10.89
CA VAL A 146 2.51 6.11 -12.05
C VAL A 146 3.27 5.59 -13.27
N GLU A 147 4.49 6.09 -13.53
CA GLU A 147 5.30 5.59 -14.65
C GLU A 147 5.71 4.12 -14.44
N PHE A 148 6.10 3.74 -13.23
CA PHE A 148 6.42 2.36 -12.93
C PHE A 148 5.27 1.40 -13.24
N PHE A 149 4.05 1.71 -12.78
CA PHE A 149 2.88 0.90 -13.07
C PHE A 149 2.43 0.97 -14.53
N ASN A 150 2.60 2.14 -15.20
CA ASN A 150 2.40 2.28 -16.63
C ASN A 150 3.25 1.28 -17.44
N LEU A 151 4.51 1.09 -17.04
CA LEU A 151 5.43 0.15 -17.67
C LEU A 151 5.08 -1.32 -17.35
N ILE A 152 4.79 -1.63 -16.09
CA ILE A 152 4.48 -3.00 -15.65
C ILE A 152 3.18 -3.49 -16.30
N LEU A 153 2.13 -2.68 -16.26
CA LEU A 153 0.80 -3.02 -16.75
C LEU A 153 0.64 -2.74 -18.25
N GLN A 154 1.64 -2.11 -18.86
CA GLN A 154 1.65 -1.74 -20.30
C GLN A 154 0.42 -0.90 -20.70
N THR A 155 0.00 0.00 -19.83
CA THR A 155 -1.22 0.80 -20.03
C THR A 155 -1.07 1.89 -21.09
N ARG A 156 0.17 2.21 -21.49
CA ARG A 156 0.50 3.19 -22.52
C ARG A 156 -0.14 4.56 -22.30
N LEU A 157 -0.05 5.04 -21.07
CA LEU A 157 -0.53 6.38 -20.74
C LEU A 157 0.33 7.44 -21.42
N THR A 158 -0.31 8.45 -21.94
CA THR A 158 0.38 9.66 -22.42
C THR A 158 0.89 10.49 -21.24
N GLU A 159 1.80 11.44 -21.49
CA GLU A 159 2.33 12.33 -20.45
C GLU A 159 1.21 13.15 -19.76
N GLN A 160 0.18 13.53 -20.50
CA GLN A 160 -0.94 14.26 -19.92
C GLN A 160 -1.81 13.35 -19.05
N GLU A 161 -2.08 12.13 -19.49
CA GLU A 161 -2.84 11.14 -18.70
C GLU A 161 -2.11 10.78 -17.40
N LYS A 162 -0.80 10.65 -17.42
CA LYS A 162 0.01 10.43 -16.21
C LYS A 162 -0.13 11.59 -15.22
N LYS A 163 -0.04 12.83 -15.70
CA LYS A 163 -0.22 14.02 -14.86
C LYS A 163 -1.64 14.12 -14.28
N ASP A 164 -2.65 13.78 -15.07
CA ASP A 164 -4.03 13.78 -14.62
C ASP A 164 -4.25 12.69 -13.57
N LEU A 165 -3.69 11.49 -13.76
CA LEU A 165 -3.72 10.40 -12.79
C LEU A 165 -3.02 10.78 -11.47
N VAL A 166 -1.86 11.41 -11.52
CA VAL A 166 -1.15 11.91 -10.33
C VAL A 166 -1.99 12.96 -9.60
N ALA A 167 -2.69 13.84 -10.32
CA ALA A 167 -3.58 14.82 -9.69
C ALA A 167 -4.73 14.14 -8.93
N PHE A 168 -5.31 13.08 -9.51
CA PHE A 168 -6.31 12.27 -8.82
C PHE A 168 -5.75 11.59 -7.57
N LEU A 169 -4.60 10.92 -7.66
CA LEU A 169 -3.96 10.27 -6.51
C LEU A 169 -3.66 11.24 -5.37
N ARG A 170 -3.36 12.50 -5.67
CA ARG A 170 -3.18 13.55 -4.66
C ARG A 170 -4.47 14.01 -4.01
N ALA A 171 -5.62 13.71 -4.57
CA ALA A 171 -6.93 14.03 -4.02
C ALA A 171 -7.47 12.96 -3.07
N LEU A 172 -6.85 11.75 -3.09
CA LEU A 172 -7.17 10.64 -2.20
C LEU A 172 -6.58 10.85 -0.81
#